data_252414e8d1b359768803fa1ebe945c21
#
_entry.id   252414e8d1b359768803fa1ebe945c21
#
_cell.length_a   1.000
_cell.length_b   1.000
_cell.length_c   1.000
_cell.angle_alpha   90.00
_cell.angle_beta   90.00
_cell.angle_gamma   90.00
#
_symmetry.space_group_name_H-M   'P 1'
#
loop_
_entity.id
_entity.type
_entity.pdbx_description
1 polymer ?
#
loop_
_entity_poly.entity_id
_entity_poly.type
_entity_poly.pdbx_seq_one_letter_code
_entity_poly.pdbx_strand_id
1 'polypeptide(L)'
;HAQQPITARSAVPALDSIKKTYEVKDFKIGGKYDLTTPKAWENGGEGGTTLESLGAGPAKTSYIAVGTPKKNEKGEIVNAIVISTFFSGDATSMYNSWYAGQSGNGFAGGALVGPGLLFDTNRFYVVFLDGLGLWGASKPSDGLARKFPVYSYYDMVHLNYRLLRDHLKIGQVVLATGVSMGGTQSYYWGLMYPDFVKAVMPIGGASATDGVGGQVAAW
;
A
#
# COMPACT_ATOMS: atom_id res chain seq x y z
N HIS A 1 -31.89 -1.12 18.21
CA HIS A 1 -31.80 -0.87 16.76
C HIS A 1 -31.54 -2.20 16.09
N ALA A 2 -32.53 -2.76 15.37
CA ALA A 2 -32.36 -3.96 14.58
C ALA A 2 -31.43 -3.63 13.39
N GLN A 3 -30.35 -4.36 13.27
CA GLN A 3 -29.52 -4.30 12.07
C GLN A 3 -30.38 -4.72 10.87
N GLN A 4 -30.47 -3.86 9.87
CA GLN A 4 -31.08 -4.22 8.61
C GLN A 4 -30.30 -5.38 7.99
N PRO A 5 -30.98 -6.39 7.41
CA PRO A 5 -30.27 -7.47 6.73
C PRO A 5 -29.44 -6.90 5.59
N ILE A 6 -28.18 -7.27 5.56
CA ILE A 6 -27.25 -6.92 4.48
C ILE A 6 -27.82 -7.53 3.20
N THR A 7 -28.47 -6.70 2.40
CA THR A 7 -28.96 -7.08 1.07
C THR A 7 -27.83 -7.68 0.25
N ALA A 8 -28.14 -8.71 -0.52
CA ALA A 8 -27.25 -9.55 -1.28
C ALA A 8 -26.02 -8.79 -1.83
N ARG A 9 -24.82 -9.15 -1.35
CA ARG A 9 -23.56 -8.61 -1.87
C ARG A 9 -23.52 -8.89 -3.36
N SER A 10 -23.24 -7.85 -4.15
CA SER A 10 -22.80 -8.00 -5.53
C SER A 10 -21.68 -9.05 -5.54
N ALA A 11 -21.71 -9.97 -6.49
CA ALA A 11 -20.71 -11.03 -6.58
C ALA A 11 -19.30 -10.43 -6.46
N VAL A 12 -18.49 -10.96 -5.53
CA VAL A 12 -17.11 -10.54 -5.35
C VAL A 12 -16.37 -10.86 -6.65
N PRO A 13 -15.79 -9.86 -7.37
CA PRO A 13 -15.08 -10.12 -8.60
C PRO A 13 -13.96 -11.13 -8.41
N ALA A 14 -13.70 -11.96 -9.41
CA ALA A 14 -12.56 -12.88 -9.38
C ALA A 14 -11.26 -12.06 -9.20
N LEU A 15 -10.43 -12.45 -8.24
CA LEU A 15 -9.20 -11.72 -7.85
C LEU A 15 -8.27 -11.47 -9.03
N ASP A 16 -8.10 -12.45 -9.92
CA ASP A 16 -7.25 -12.33 -11.10
C ASP A 16 -7.72 -11.24 -12.07
N SER A 17 -9.00 -10.88 -12.03
CA SER A 17 -9.55 -9.82 -12.89
C SER A 17 -9.33 -8.40 -12.32
N ILE A 18 -9.12 -8.26 -11.01
CA ILE A 18 -9.04 -6.96 -10.31
C ILE A 18 -7.66 -6.64 -9.74
N LYS A 19 -6.83 -7.66 -9.47
CA LYS A 19 -5.44 -7.47 -9.03
C LYS A 19 -4.58 -7.07 -10.24
N LYS A 20 -3.90 -5.94 -10.12
CA LYS A 20 -3.07 -5.37 -11.19
C LYS A 20 -1.68 -5.14 -10.67
N THR A 21 -0.69 -5.18 -11.57
CA THR A 21 0.71 -4.91 -11.26
C THR A 21 1.19 -3.68 -12.02
N TYR A 22 2.01 -2.89 -11.36
CA TYR A 22 2.67 -1.72 -11.93
C TYR A 22 4.18 -1.82 -11.74
N GLU A 23 4.93 -1.48 -12.79
CA GLU A 23 6.40 -1.48 -12.82
C GLU A 23 6.95 -0.06 -12.80
N VAL A 24 7.99 0.16 -12.00
CA VAL A 24 8.72 1.42 -11.89
C VAL A 24 10.16 1.19 -12.30
N LYS A 25 10.54 1.73 -13.45
CA LYS A 25 11.91 1.70 -13.95
C LYS A 25 12.82 2.59 -13.12
N ASP A 26 14.07 2.21 -13.02
CA ASP A 26 15.13 2.96 -12.35
C ASP A 26 14.81 3.29 -10.87
N PHE A 27 13.93 2.52 -10.25
CA PHE A 27 13.56 2.69 -8.85
C PHE A 27 14.70 2.26 -7.93
N LYS A 28 15.23 3.19 -7.15
CA LYS A 28 16.32 2.95 -6.20
C LYS A 28 15.77 2.42 -4.87
N ILE A 29 16.33 1.33 -4.40
CA ILE A 29 15.97 0.66 -3.14
C ILE A 29 17.13 0.80 -2.16
N GLY A 30 16.84 1.06 -0.88
CA GLY A 30 17.81 1.03 0.21
C GLY A 30 18.70 2.28 0.30
N GLY A 31 18.27 3.39 -0.23
CA GLY A 31 19.00 4.67 -0.13
C GLY A 31 18.59 5.49 1.10
N LYS A 32 19.22 6.66 1.23
CA LYS A 32 18.84 7.67 2.22
C LYS A 32 17.70 8.53 1.69
N TYR A 33 16.70 8.73 2.53
CA TYR A 33 15.59 9.63 2.25
C TYR A 33 15.79 10.93 3.04
N ASP A 34 16.08 12.04 2.36
CA ASP A 34 16.12 13.35 2.95
C ASP A 34 14.71 13.96 2.98
N LEU A 35 14.07 13.94 4.14
CA LEU A 35 12.73 14.47 4.32
C LEU A 35 12.70 16.01 4.42
N THR A 36 13.86 16.66 4.50
CA THR A 36 13.95 18.12 4.56
C THR A 36 13.94 18.77 3.18
N THR A 37 14.30 18.00 2.15
CA THR A 37 14.32 18.47 0.75
C THR A 37 13.19 17.80 -0.02
N PRO A 38 12.08 18.52 -0.33
CA PRO A 38 10.98 17.97 -1.09
C PRO A 38 11.47 17.38 -2.43
N LYS A 39 11.01 16.18 -2.74
CA LYS A 39 11.31 15.47 -4.00
C LYS A 39 12.76 15.01 -4.20
N ALA A 40 13.64 15.13 -3.21
CA ALA A 40 15.01 14.61 -3.31
C ALA A 40 15.07 13.12 -3.65
N TRP A 41 14.01 12.39 -3.43
CA TRP A 41 13.89 10.94 -3.65
C TRP A 41 12.92 10.52 -4.77
N GLU A 42 12.64 11.37 -5.74
CA GLU A 42 11.64 11.05 -6.80
C GLU A 42 11.90 9.69 -7.50
N ASN A 43 13.14 9.23 -7.51
CA ASN A 43 13.53 7.91 -8.02
C ASN A 43 14.04 6.95 -6.92
N GLY A 44 13.55 7.10 -5.70
CA GLY A 44 14.00 6.35 -4.52
C GLY A 44 15.06 7.08 -3.71
N GLY A 45 15.56 6.47 -2.65
CA GLY A 45 16.56 7.06 -1.76
C GLY A 45 17.91 7.30 -2.41
N GLU A 46 18.62 8.36 -2.01
CA GLU A 46 19.98 8.64 -2.48
C GLU A 46 20.93 7.48 -2.15
N GLY A 47 21.75 7.07 -3.12
CA GLY A 47 22.68 5.96 -2.98
C GLY A 47 22.03 4.57 -3.01
N GLY A 48 20.72 4.50 -3.23
CA GLY A 48 20.01 3.22 -3.40
C GLY A 48 20.40 2.48 -4.68
N THR A 49 20.04 1.20 -4.74
CA THR A 49 20.34 0.28 -5.83
C THR A 49 19.08 -0.05 -6.63
N THR A 50 19.15 0.00 -7.95
CA THR A 50 18.06 -0.45 -8.81
C THR A 50 18.12 -1.96 -9.04
N LEU A 51 16.98 -2.62 -9.23
CA LEU A 51 16.96 -4.06 -9.53
C LEU A 51 17.56 -4.34 -10.91
N GLU A 52 17.40 -3.43 -11.85
CA GLU A 52 17.97 -3.50 -13.20
C GLU A 52 19.49 -3.54 -13.15
N SER A 53 20.14 -2.78 -12.28
CA SER A 53 21.60 -2.80 -12.11
C SER A 53 22.12 -4.14 -11.58
N LEU A 54 21.25 -4.95 -10.99
CA LEU A 54 21.56 -6.29 -10.49
C LEU A 54 21.15 -7.40 -11.47
N GLY A 55 20.72 -7.03 -12.68
CA GLY A 55 20.32 -7.96 -13.72
C GLY A 55 18.89 -8.49 -13.60
N ALA A 56 18.05 -7.85 -12.78
CA ALA A 56 16.63 -8.14 -12.70
C ALA A 56 15.80 -7.12 -13.51
N GLY A 57 14.50 -7.35 -13.59
CA GLY A 57 13.56 -6.37 -14.17
C GLY A 57 13.30 -5.17 -13.24
N PRO A 58 12.50 -4.21 -13.71
CA PRO A 58 12.13 -3.05 -12.92
C PRO A 58 11.43 -3.43 -11.60
N ALA A 59 11.48 -2.55 -10.62
CA ALA A 59 10.74 -2.73 -9.38
C ALA A 59 9.24 -2.74 -9.67
N LYS A 60 8.50 -3.64 -9.05
CA LYS A 60 7.06 -3.78 -9.24
C LYS A 60 6.32 -3.84 -7.93
N THR A 61 5.08 -3.35 -7.95
CA THR A 61 4.11 -3.54 -6.86
C THR A 61 2.74 -3.85 -7.45
N SER A 62 1.92 -4.59 -6.73
CA SER A 62 0.55 -4.88 -7.16
C SER A 62 -0.47 -4.21 -6.25
N TYR A 63 -1.69 -4.09 -6.74
CA TYR A 63 -2.78 -3.44 -6.04
C TYR A 63 -4.13 -4.02 -6.45
N ILE A 64 -5.13 -3.80 -5.61
CA ILE A 64 -6.54 -4.00 -5.91
C ILE A 64 -7.25 -2.70 -5.63
N ALA A 65 -8.07 -2.22 -6.57
CA ALA A 65 -8.82 -0.99 -6.39
C ALA A 65 -10.32 -1.24 -6.55
N VAL A 66 -11.09 -0.68 -5.64
CA VAL A 66 -12.56 -0.76 -5.64
C VAL A 66 -13.18 0.61 -5.34
N GLY A 67 -14.45 0.76 -5.70
CA GLY A 67 -15.20 1.98 -5.44
C GLY A 67 -15.12 3.00 -6.58
N THR A 68 -15.63 4.21 -6.31
CA THR A 68 -15.88 5.22 -7.31
C THR A 68 -14.86 6.35 -7.23
N PRO A 69 -13.97 6.51 -8.23
CA PRO A 69 -13.01 7.60 -8.23
C PRO A 69 -13.74 8.94 -8.51
N LYS A 70 -13.47 9.95 -7.68
CA LYS A 70 -13.87 11.33 -7.91
C LYS A 70 -12.67 12.11 -8.44
N LYS A 71 -12.82 12.72 -9.60
CA LYS A 71 -11.74 13.46 -10.26
C LYS A 71 -11.94 14.97 -10.11
N ASN A 72 -10.81 15.69 -9.96
CA ASN A 72 -10.75 17.14 -10.08
C ASN A 72 -10.69 17.60 -11.56
N GLU A 73 -10.62 18.90 -11.79
CA GLU A 73 -10.52 19.50 -13.12
C GLU A 73 -9.28 19.07 -13.91
N LYS A 74 -8.22 18.66 -13.22
CA LYS A 74 -6.98 18.13 -13.82
C LYS A 74 -7.07 16.63 -14.17
N GLY A 75 -8.22 15.99 -13.91
CA GLY A 75 -8.41 14.56 -14.12
C GLY A 75 -7.79 13.68 -13.02
N GLU A 76 -7.27 14.27 -11.94
CA GLU A 76 -6.66 13.53 -10.82
C GLU A 76 -7.73 13.05 -9.84
N ILE A 77 -7.57 11.83 -9.33
CA ILE A 77 -8.45 11.27 -8.30
C ILE A 77 -8.15 11.94 -6.95
N VAL A 78 -9.18 12.46 -6.28
CA VAL A 78 -9.03 13.24 -5.04
C VAL A 78 -9.74 12.65 -3.81
N ASN A 79 -10.33 11.46 -3.94
CA ASN A 79 -11.06 10.78 -2.87
C ASN A 79 -10.50 9.39 -2.55
N ALA A 80 -9.21 9.19 -2.77
CA ALA A 80 -8.59 7.89 -2.56
C ALA A 80 -8.38 7.58 -1.07
N ILE A 81 -8.68 6.33 -0.67
CA ILE A 81 -8.21 5.72 0.58
C ILE A 81 -7.19 4.67 0.20
N VAL A 82 -6.03 4.65 0.85
CA VAL A 82 -5.03 3.62 0.65
C VAL A 82 -4.90 2.72 1.88
N ILE A 83 -4.83 1.42 1.63
CA ILE A 83 -4.76 0.39 2.66
C ILE A 83 -3.49 -0.42 2.42
N SER A 84 -2.49 -0.18 3.25
CA SER A 84 -1.22 -0.90 3.21
C SER A 84 -1.34 -2.27 3.87
N THR A 85 -0.62 -3.26 3.33
CA THR A 85 -0.67 -4.63 3.84
C THR A 85 0.12 -4.81 5.14
N PHE A 86 -0.24 -5.85 5.88
CA PHE A 86 0.51 -6.32 7.05
C PHE A 86 1.68 -7.22 6.63
N PHE A 87 2.58 -7.51 7.56
CA PHE A 87 3.66 -8.49 7.34
C PHE A 87 3.05 -9.86 6.95
N SER A 88 3.67 -10.60 6.09
CA SER A 88 3.15 -11.86 5.56
C SER A 88 1.83 -11.77 4.77
N GLY A 89 1.30 -10.59 4.55
CA GLY A 89 0.11 -10.36 3.73
C GLY A 89 0.42 -9.72 2.38
N ASP A 90 -0.63 -9.52 1.62
CA ASP A 90 -0.64 -8.81 0.35
C ASP A 90 -1.96 -8.06 0.15
N ALA A 91 -2.09 -7.34 -0.95
CA ALA A 91 -3.33 -6.65 -1.31
C ALA A 91 -4.53 -7.61 -1.36
N THR A 92 -4.31 -8.86 -1.78
CA THR A 92 -5.34 -9.92 -1.82
C THR A 92 -5.82 -10.27 -0.42
N SER A 93 -4.90 -10.47 0.52
CA SER A 93 -5.22 -10.79 1.91
C SER A 93 -6.02 -9.67 2.57
N MET A 94 -5.62 -8.42 2.36
CA MET A 94 -6.34 -7.25 2.87
C MET A 94 -7.72 -7.10 2.21
N TYR A 95 -7.81 -7.29 0.90
CA TYR A 95 -9.07 -7.26 0.17
C TYR A 95 -10.04 -8.33 0.67
N ASN A 96 -9.58 -9.57 0.79
CA ASN A 96 -10.42 -10.67 1.26
C ASN A 96 -10.92 -10.42 2.69
N SER A 97 -10.08 -9.89 3.56
CA SER A 97 -10.44 -9.58 4.94
C SER A 97 -11.41 -8.40 5.03
N TRP A 98 -11.10 -7.27 4.41
CA TRP A 98 -11.81 -6.02 4.64
C TRP A 98 -12.92 -5.72 3.64
N TYR A 99 -12.85 -6.23 2.41
CA TYR A 99 -13.92 -6.09 1.43
C TYR A 99 -14.84 -7.30 1.41
N ALA A 100 -14.28 -8.49 1.29
CA ALA A 100 -15.08 -9.73 1.23
C ALA A 100 -15.55 -10.20 2.62
N GLY A 101 -14.96 -9.71 3.70
CA GLY A 101 -15.31 -10.07 5.08
C GLY A 101 -15.01 -11.53 5.40
N GLN A 102 -14.04 -12.12 4.73
CA GLN A 102 -13.58 -13.47 5.01
C GLN A 102 -12.76 -13.47 6.30
N SER A 103 -13.14 -14.30 7.24
CA SER A 103 -12.32 -14.57 8.42
C SER A 103 -11.16 -15.48 8.01
N GLY A 104 -9.96 -14.98 8.11
CA GLY A 104 -8.72 -15.71 7.88
C GLY A 104 -7.55 -14.88 8.40
N ASN A 105 -6.49 -15.52 8.79
CA ASN A 105 -5.27 -14.86 9.28
C ASN A 105 -5.44 -14.04 10.58
N GLY A 106 -6.33 -14.44 11.49
CA GLY A 106 -6.42 -13.86 12.83
C GLY A 106 -7.12 -12.51 12.94
N PHE A 107 -7.61 -11.94 11.85
CA PHE A 107 -8.43 -10.74 11.90
C PHE A 107 -9.91 -11.14 11.98
N ALA A 108 -10.56 -10.77 13.07
CA ALA A 108 -11.99 -11.02 13.28
C ALA A 108 -12.80 -10.40 12.12
N GLY A 109 -13.55 -11.24 11.45
CA GLY A 109 -14.21 -10.91 10.21
C GLY A 109 -15.29 -9.85 10.37
N GLY A 110 -15.15 -8.79 9.64
CA GLY A 110 -16.16 -7.79 9.37
C GLY A 110 -15.72 -6.98 8.17
N ALA A 111 -16.56 -6.91 7.13
CA ALA A 111 -16.23 -6.05 6.01
C ALA A 111 -16.19 -4.59 6.47
N LEU A 112 -15.10 -3.91 6.26
CA LEU A 112 -14.92 -2.50 6.54
C LEU A 112 -15.06 -1.66 5.27
N VAL A 113 -14.82 -2.27 4.10
CA VAL A 113 -14.84 -1.64 2.78
C VAL A 113 -16.04 -2.16 1.99
N GLY A 114 -16.86 -1.27 1.49
CA GLY A 114 -18.03 -1.62 0.68
C GLY A 114 -19.08 -0.52 0.71
N PRO A 115 -20.17 -0.65 -0.06
CA PRO A 115 -21.25 0.32 -0.06
C PRO A 115 -21.86 0.50 1.35
N GLY A 116 -21.88 1.74 1.84
CA GLY A 116 -22.44 2.07 3.15
C GLY A 116 -21.64 1.59 4.36
N LEU A 117 -20.45 1.03 4.17
CA LEU A 117 -19.54 0.62 5.24
C LEU A 117 -18.60 1.76 5.67
N LEU A 118 -17.70 1.50 6.62
CA LEU A 118 -16.75 2.48 7.13
C LEU A 118 -15.96 3.17 6.00
N PHE A 119 -15.44 2.39 5.07
CA PHE A 119 -14.81 2.87 3.85
C PHE A 119 -15.78 2.68 2.69
N ASP A 120 -16.76 3.60 2.62
CA ASP A 120 -17.88 3.52 1.69
C ASP A 120 -17.42 3.66 0.23
N THR A 121 -17.53 2.60 -0.54
CA THR A 121 -17.13 2.55 -1.95
C THR A 121 -18.02 3.39 -2.89
N ASN A 122 -19.18 3.86 -2.43
CA ASN A 122 -19.97 4.86 -3.17
C ASN A 122 -19.34 6.26 -3.09
N ARG A 123 -18.51 6.51 -2.06
CA ARG A 123 -17.91 7.81 -1.77
C ARG A 123 -16.42 7.86 -2.03
N PHE A 124 -15.73 6.74 -1.87
CA PHE A 124 -14.27 6.65 -1.91
C PHE A 124 -13.78 5.65 -2.95
N TYR A 125 -12.63 5.95 -3.49
CA TYR A 125 -11.83 5.03 -4.29
C TYR A 125 -10.80 4.37 -3.37
N VAL A 126 -11.00 3.10 -3.05
CA VAL A 126 -10.19 2.37 -2.07
C VAL A 126 -9.16 1.52 -2.79
N VAL A 127 -7.89 1.69 -2.45
CA VAL A 127 -6.76 0.98 -3.05
C VAL A 127 -6.04 0.15 -1.99
N PHE A 128 -6.08 -1.16 -2.14
CA PHE A 128 -5.29 -2.11 -1.36
C PHE A 128 -3.92 -2.26 -2.02
N LEU A 129 -2.85 -2.09 -1.24
CA LEU A 129 -1.48 -2.01 -1.72
C LEU A 129 -0.65 -3.20 -1.26
N ASP A 130 0.16 -3.73 -2.15
CA ASP A 130 1.24 -4.65 -1.79
C ASP A 130 2.45 -3.90 -1.23
N GLY A 131 3.35 -4.62 -0.58
CA GLY A 131 4.58 -4.07 0.00
C GLY A 131 5.82 -4.66 -0.67
N LEU A 132 6.79 -3.79 -0.99
CA LEU A 132 8.12 -4.22 -1.45
C LEU A 132 8.71 -5.26 -0.50
N GLY A 133 9.28 -6.32 -1.03
CA GLY A 133 9.78 -7.45 -0.26
C GLY A 133 8.74 -8.52 0.08
N LEU A 134 7.47 -8.29 -0.24
CA LEU A 134 6.35 -9.20 0.02
C LEU A 134 5.73 -9.76 -1.26
N TRP A 135 4.68 -10.56 -1.12
CA TRP A 135 4.13 -11.47 -2.12
C TRP A 135 3.72 -10.83 -3.45
N GLY A 136 3.15 -9.67 -3.45
CA GLY A 136 2.63 -9.01 -4.64
C GLY A 136 3.55 -7.93 -5.23
N ALA A 137 4.74 -7.77 -4.67
CA ALA A 137 5.74 -6.81 -5.13
C ALA A 137 7.09 -7.48 -5.38
N SER A 138 8.06 -6.74 -5.91
CA SER A 138 9.43 -7.22 -6.04
C SER A 138 9.97 -7.68 -4.69
N LYS A 139 10.62 -8.84 -4.65
CA LYS A 139 11.08 -9.49 -3.43
C LYS A 139 12.33 -10.35 -3.68
N PRO A 140 13.08 -10.72 -2.63
CA PRO A 140 14.28 -11.54 -2.76
C PRO A 140 14.09 -12.84 -3.54
N SER A 141 12.95 -13.50 -3.36
CA SER A 141 12.66 -14.79 -4.02
C SER A 141 12.36 -14.66 -5.53
N ASP A 142 12.33 -13.45 -6.09
CA ASP A 142 12.17 -13.24 -7.53
C ASP A 142 13.49 -13.44 -8.34
N GLY A 143 14.49 -14.05 -7.71
CA GLY A 143 15.74 -14.47 -8.36
C GLY A 143 17.01 -13.84 -7.81
N LEU A 144 16.92 -12.70 -7.12
CA LEU A 144 18.11 -12.04 -6.56
C LEU A 144 18.56 -12.65 -5.21
N ALA A 145 17.68 -13.30 -4.47
CA ALA A 145 17.96 -13.88 -3.16
C ALA A 145 18.72 -12.90 -2.26
N ARG A 146 19.95 -13.25 -1.81
CA ARG A 146 20.78 -12.39 -0.94
C ARG A 146 21.31 -11.13 -1.61
N LYS A 147 21.20 -11.01 -2.93
CA LYS A 147 21.58 -9.80 -3.68
C LYS A 147 20.48 -8.75 -3.73
N PHE A 148 19.27 -9.11 -3.27
CA PHE A 148 18.18 -8.14 -3.20
C PHE A 148 18.58 -7.00 -2.25
N PRO A 149 18.41 -5.72 -2.62
CA PRO A 149 18.82 -4.61 -1.79
C PRO A 149 18.06 -4.61 -0.44
N VAL A 150 18.75 -4.20 0.62
CA VAL A 150 18.10 -3.96 1.90
C VAL A 150 17.12 -2.81 1.72
N TYR A 151 15.89 -3.02 2.09
CA TYR A 151 14.80 -2.05 1.91
C TYR A 151 14.21 -1.63 3.25
N SER A 152 13.50 -0.52 3.25
CA SER A 152 12.87 0.09 4.40
C SER A 152 11.40 0.43 4.14
N TYR A 153 10.71 0.92 5.15
CA TYR A 153 9.36 1.46 4.98
C TYR A 153 9.31 2.67 4.04
N TYR A 154 10.40 3.45 3.98
CA TYR A 154 10.51 4.54 3.01
C TYR A 154 10.40 4.01 1.58
N ASP A 155 11.12 2.93 1.26
CA ASP A 155 11.09 2.31 -0.06
C ASP A 155 9.72 1.73 -0.38
N MET A 156 9.08 1.05 0.59
CA MET A 156 7.73 0.50 0.43
C MET A 156 6.71 1.58 0.10
N VAL A 157 6.70 2.64 0.87
CA VAL A 157 5.75 3.75 0.71
C VAL A 157 6.05 4.52 -0.57
N HIS A 158 7.33 4.77 -0.88
CA HIS A 158 7.70 5.49 -2.10
C HIS A 158 7.35 4.71 -3.38
N LEU A 159 7.57 3.40 -3.43
CA LEU A 159 7.17 2.57 -4.58
C LEU A 159 5.66 2.65 -4.81
N ASN A 160 4.87 2.57 -3.73
CA ASN A 160 3.43 2.71 -3.81
C ASN A 160 2.98 4.14 -4.14
N TYR A 161 3.69 5.17 -3.68
CA TYR A 161 3.45 6.54 -4.10
C TYR A 161 3.59 6.71 -5.63
N ARG A 162 4.64 6.12 -6.23
CA ARG A 162 4.83 6.11 -7.68
C ARG A 162 3.68 5.43 -8.40
N LEU A 163 3.20 4.27 -7.89
CA LEU A 163 1.99 3.62 -8.38
C LEU A 163 0.78 4.58 -8.36
N LEU A 164 0.53 5.22 -7.22
CA LEU A 164 -0.64 6.09 -7.04
C LEU A 164 -0.58 7.31 -7.96
N ARG A 165 0.58 7.98 -8.02
CA ARG A 165 0.76 9.21 -8.81
C ARG A 165 0.88 8.94 -10.29
N ASP A 166 1.79 8.04 -10.65
CA ASP A 166 2.20 7.90 -12.05
C ASP A 166 1.22 7.05 -12.86
N HIS A 167 0.64 6.03 -12.23
CA HIS A 167 -0.26 5.08 -12.90
C HIS A 167 -1.74 5.40 -12.65
N LEU A 168 -2.15 5.48 -11.39
CA LEU A 168 -3.55 5.70 -11.03
C LEU A 168 -4.00 7.16 -11.13
N LYS A 169 -3.07 8.09 -11.30
CA LYS A 169 -3.34 9.54 -11.36
C LYS A 169 -4.09 10.05 -10.11
N ILE A 170 -3.70 9.53 -8.94
CA ILE A 170 -4.24 10.03 -7.68
C ILE A 170 -3.55 11.34 -7.35
N GLY A 171 -4.33 12.41 -7.18
CA GLY A 171 -3.87 13.74 -6.78
C GLY A 171 -3.90 13.93 -5.27
N GLN A 172 -4.77 13.17 -4.58
CA GLN A 172 -4.92 13.27 -3.13
C GLN A 172 -5.37 11.93 -2.52
N VAL A 173 -4.76 11.57 -1.40
CA VAL A 173 -5.20 10.49 -0.51
C VAL A 173 -5.89 11.11 0.69
N VAL A 174 -7.18 10.83 0.88
CA VAL A 174 -7.93 11.36 2.02
C VAL A 174 -7.59 10.62 3.31
N LEU A 175 -7.21 9.34 3.19
CA LEU A 175 -6.81 8.52 4.33
C LEU A 175 -5.80 7.46 3.90
N ALA A 176 -4.69 7.35 4.64
CA ALA A 176 -3.78 6.22 4.58
C ALA A 176 -3.92 5.38 5.85
N THR A 177 -4.16 4.07 5.69
CA THR A 177 -4.40 3.15 6.80
C THR A 177 -3.81 1.78 6.53
N GLY A 178 -3.84 0.91 7.52
CA GLY A 178 -3.42 -0.47 7.47
C GLY A 178 -3.25 -1.03 8.87
N VAL A 179 -3.06 -2.34 8.97
CA VAL A 179 -2.90 -3.07 10.23
C VAL A 179 -1.47 -3.51 10.40
N SER A 180 -0.94 -3.51 11.65
CA SER A 180 0.40 -3.99 11.99
C SER A 180 1.47 -3.25 11.16
N MET A 181 2.24 -3.92 10.34
CA MET A 181 3.19 -3.31 9.41
C MET A 181 2.50 -2.28 8.47
N GLY A 182 1.25 -2.52 8.06
CA GLY A 182 0.46 -1.55 7.30
C GLY A 182 0.13 -0.30 8.12
N GLY A 183 -0.11 -0.46 9.41
CA GLY A 183 -0.24 0.65 10.35
C GLY A 183 1.06 1.45 10.48
N THR A 184 2.20 0.78 10.56
CA THR A 184 3.52 1.44 10.50
C THR A 184 3.69 2.23 9.20
N GLN A 185 3.39 1.63 8.05
CA GLN A 185 3.45 2.34 6.76
C GLN A 185 2.55 3.59 6.74
N SER A 186 1.44 3.59 7.48
CA SER A 186 0.54 4.76 7.55
C SER A 186 1.23 5.99 8.14
N TYR A 187 2.11 5.82 9.14
CA TYR A 187 2.93 6.94 9.64
C TYR A 187 3.89 7.45 8.56
N TYR A 188 4.53 6.55 7.81
CA TYR A 188 5.44 6.93 6.73
C TYR A 188 4.73 7.66 5.59
N TRP A 189 3.49 7.31 5.27
CA TRP A 189 2.67 8.06 4.33
C TRP A 189 2.50 9.51 4.75
N GLY A 190 2.14 9.76 6.00
CA GLY A 190 1.97 11.13 6.53
C GLY A 190 3.30 11.89 6.62
N LEU A 191 4.38 11.20 7.00
CA LEU A 191 5.71 11.80 7.14
C LEU A 191 6.33 12.21 5.79
N MET A 192 6.24 11.31 4.80
CA MET A 192 6.88 11.52 3.50
C MET A 192 6.06 12.42 2.57
N TYR A 193 4.75 12.37 2.67
CA TYR A 193 3.85 13.02 1.72
C TYR A 193 2.73 13.83 2.40
N PRO A 194 3.07 14.80 3.27
CA PRO A 194 2.06 15.54 4.06
C PRO A 194 1.10 16.37 3.18
N ASP A 195 1.52 16.80 2.00
CA ASP A 195 0.66 17.53 1.07
C ASP A 195 -0.26 16.62 0.26
N PHE A 196 0.12 15.35 0.12
CA PHE A 196 -0.62 14.35 -0.65
C PHE A 196 -1.61 13.56 0.20
N VAL A 197 -1.27 13.29 1.47
CA VAL A 197 -2.07 12.50 2.41
C VAL A 197 -2.70 13.43 3.44
N LYS A 198 -4.04 13.42 3.54
CA LYS A 198 -4.77 14.31 4.45
C LYS A 198 -4.90 13.79 5.88
N ALA A 199 -4.99 12.48 6.02
CA ALA A 199 -5.09 11.83 7.32
C ALA A 199 -4.41 10.46 7.30
N VAL A 200 -3.92 10.05 8.47
CA VAL A 200 -3.40 8.70 8.69
C VAL A 200 -4.17 8.03 9.81
N MET A 201 -4.45 6.75 9.66
CA MET A 201 -5.09 5.92 10.70
C MET A 201 -4.29 4.63 10.86
N PRO A 202 -3.21 4.66 11.64
CA PRO A 202 -2.42 3.47 11.91
C PRO A 202 -3.18 2.54 12.88
N ILE A 203 -3.29 1.27 12.54
CA ILE A 203 -3.96 0.26 13.39
C ILE A 203 -2.90 -0.75 13.84
N GLY A 204 -2.57 -0.74 15.14
CA GLY A 204 -1.59 -1.67 15.70
C GLY A 204 -0.18 -1.55 15.10
N GLY A 205 0.14 -0.40 14.52
CA GLY A 205 1.47 -0.08 14.00
C GLY A 205 2.28 0.74 15.00
N ALA A 206 3.61 0.72 14.85
CA ALA A 206 4.53 1.55 15.61
C ALA A 206 5.04 2.72 14.76
N SER A 207 5.13 3.92 15.35
CA SER A 207 5.69 5.10 14.67
C SER A 207 7.20 5.03 14.50
N ALA A 208 7.87 4.26 15.37
CA ALA A 208 9.28 3.94 15.27
C ALA A 208 9.48 2.49 15.75
N THR A 209 10.41 1.81 15.11
CA THR A 209 10.87 0.48 15.54
C THR A 209 12.35 0.60 15.80
N ASP A 210 12.78 0.17 16.98
CA ASP A 210 14.19 0.12 17.33
C ASP A 210 14.89 -0.87 16.41
N GLY A 211 15.50 -0.37 15.35
CA GLY A 211 16.34 -1.08 14.43
C GLY A 211 15.97 -2.55 14.22
N VAL A 212 16.95 -3.41 14.27
CA VAL A 212 16.79 -4.85 14.21
C VAL A 212 15.89 -5.39 15.34
N GLY A 213 15.92 -4.78 16.52
CA GLY A 213 15.15 -5.24 17.66
C GLY A 213 13.65 -5.18 17.47
N GLY A 214 13.13 -4.09 16.92
CA GLY A 214 11.70 -3.92 16.76
C GLY A 214 11.08 -4.81 15.70
N GLN A 215 11.85 -5.23 14.72
CA GLN A 215 11.31 -6.02 13.61
C GLN A 215 11.89 -7.40 13.48
N VAL A 216 13.18 -7.51 13.68
CA VAL A 216 13.88 -8.76 13.38
C VAL A 216 14.02 -9.65 14.60
N ALA A 217 13.98 -9.09 15.79
CA ALA A 217 13.82 -9.95 16.97
C ALA A 217 12.49 -10.73 16.94
N ALA A 218 11.60 -10.33 16.09
CA ALA A 218 10.40 -11.09 15.79
C ALA A 218 10.61 -12.17 14.70
N TRP A 219 11.78 -12.21 14.07
CA TRP A 219 12.10 -13.06 12.92
C TRP A 219 13.51 -13.62 12.95
#